data_e643fc7f66877f3ef0d5afa4816d7f16
#
_entry.id   e643fc7f66877f3ef0d5afa4816d7f16
#
_cell.length_a   1.000
_cell.length_b   1.000
_cell.length_c   1.000
_cell.angle_alpha   90.00
_cell.angle_beta   90.00
_cell.angle_gamma   90.00
#
_symmetry.space_group_name_H-M   'P 1'
#
loop_
_entity.id
_entity.type
_entity.pdbx_description
1 polymer ?
#
loop_
_entity_poly.entity_id
_entity_poly.type
_entity_poly.pdbx_seq_one_letter_code
_entity_poly.pdbx_strand_id
1 'polypeptide(L)'
;MMNTYELLTDALRCAMHGERVQWDSIEGEELSSLIELSREHRVLPMLAEAAYCCAAVKTHPRLYEQLISEARSQTVAQAQRTADFLLFYSFLNEKGLRPVITKGVMCRRLYPYPDQRTSVDEDLLIDPGQFRAYHGALIEFGMDLVDPESVSDFETSYVDRVKNLYIEVHKSLFDEDSKAYGDCNAPFAGALERSIETEYEGVKLRTLSHTDHMLYLLLHSYKHLLHGGFGIRQAADICMFGSRSGKEIDWKLIRTECEKLRIERFAAAIFTIGAEQLAIDKPKAFADIAIGTEHLLLDMLSGGLYGVEDINRAHSSTLTIEAVAADRTGRRRKGAIASLFPPRRALEGRFGYLKKHPWLLPAAWAQRTWSYLTKREHGPVSPSESLKIGRERIELLREYGIIE
;
A
#
# COMPACT_ATOMS: atom_id res chain seq x y z
N MET A 1 5.24 -21.50 22.47
CA MET A 1 5.77 -20.12 22.35
C MET A 1 5.29 -19.58 21.02
N MET A 2 4.68 -18.42 20.97
CA MET A 2 4.24 -17.78 19.71
C MET A 2 5.48 -17.38 18.93
N ASN A 3 5.45 -17.50 17.59
CA ASN A 3 6.54 -16.97 16.77
C ASN A 3 6.37 -15.44 16.56
N THR A 4 7.39 -14.75 16.07
CA THR A 4 7.38 -13.29 15.90
C THR A 4 6.22 -12.79 15.03
N TYR A 5 5.78 -13.57 14.04
CA TYR A 5 4.63 -13.23 13.19
C TYR A 5 3.30 -13.32 13.94
N GLU A 6 3.14 -14.36 14.78
CA GLU A 6 1.96 -14.51 15.64
C GLU A 6 1.88 -13.40 16.70
N LEU A 7 3.02 -13.02 17.29
CA LEU A 7 3.09 -11.88 18.22
C LEU A 7 2.70 -10.57 17.54
N LEU A 8 3.15 -10.33 16.30
CA LEU A 8 2.78 -9.13 15.55
C LEU A 8 1.29 -9.09 15.23
N THR A 9 0.72 -10.18 14.75
CA THR A 9 -0.71 -10.25 14.41
C THR A 9 -1.59 -10.14 15.65
N ASP A 10 -1.20 -10.73 16.79
CA ASP A 10 -1.91 -10.58 18.07
C ASP A 10 -1.85 -9.14 18.59
N ALA A 11 -0.68 -8.48 18.51
CA ALA A 11 -0.54 -7.08 18.90
C ALA A 11 -1.41 -6.16 18.01
N LEU A 12 -1.44 -6.41 16.69
CA LEU A 12 -2.30 -5.66 15.77
C LEU A 12 -3.77 -5.87 16.08
N ARG A 13 -4.20 -7.12 16.29
CA ARG A 13 -5.56 -7.46 16.69
C ARG A 13 -5.95 -6.67 17.94
N CYS A 14 -5.13 -6.71 18.98
CA CYS A 14 -5.38 -5.98 20.22
C CYS A 14 -5.49 -4.47 19.98
N ALA A 15 -4.54 -3.87 19.26
CA ALA A 15 -4.55 -2.44 18.97
C ALA A 15 -5.79 -1.99 18.17
N MET A 16 -6.23 -2.80 17.19
CA MET A 16 -7.41 -2.53 16.37
C MET A 16 -8.72 -2.57 17.15
N HIS A 17 -8.76 -3.35 18.23
CA HIS A 17 -9.94 -3.46 19.11
C HIS A 17 -9.83 -2.63 20.39
N GLY A 18 -8.75 -1.86 20.58
CA GLY A 18 -8.50 -1.09 21.80
C GLY A 18 -8.17 -1.96 23.02
N GLU A 19 -7.66 -3.16 22.76
CA GLU A 19 -7.27 -4.16 23.75
C GLU A 19 -5.77 -4.12 24.04
N ARG A 20 -5.33 -4.90 25.03
CA ARG A 20 -3.93 -5.10 25.41
C ARG A 20 -3.55 -6.55 25.27
N VAL A 21 -2.30 -6.79 24.82
CA VAL A 21 -1.78 -8.15 24.77
C VAL A 21 -1.58 -8.72 26.18
N GLN A 22 -1.79 -10.04 26.31
CA GLN A 22 -1.67 -10.82 27.53
C GLN A 22 -0.63 -11.93 27.32
N TRP A 23 0.62 -11.54 27.09
CA TRP A 23 1.72 -12.51 26.93
C TRP A 23 2.29 -12.89 28.29
N ASP A 24 2.41 -14.20 28.54
CA ASP A 24 2.97 -14.73 29.78
C ASP A 24 4.48 -14.48 29.87
N SER A 25 5.18 -14.62 28.74
CA SER A 25 6.63 -14.40 28.60
C SER A 25 6.98 -13.98 27.19
N ILE A 26 8.08 -13.29 27.02
CA ILE A 26 8.72 -13.00 25.74
C ILE A 26 10.24 -12.89 25.99
N GLU A 27 11.05 -13.50 25.13
CA GLU A 27 12.49 -13.41 25.23
C GLU A 27 13.00 -12.09 24.63
N GLY A 28 14.17 -11.61 25.09
CA GLY A 28 14.71 -10.31 24.64
C GLY A 28 15.01 -10.27 23.13
N GLU A 29 15.50 -11.37 22.56
CA GLU A 29 15.76 -11.48 21.12
C GLU A 29 14.45 -11.50 20.33
N GLU A 30 13.42 -12.17 20.82
CA GLU A 30 12.09 -12.23 20.21
C GLU A 30 11.42 -10.84 20.23
N LEU A 31 11.49 -10.12 21.37
CA LEU A 31 11.00 -8.75 21.47
C LEU A 31 11.75 -7.80 20.54
N SER A 32 13.07 -7.93 20.42
CA SER A 32 13.87 -7.14 19.49
C SER A 32 13.45 -7.39 18.04
N SER A 33 13.27 -8.65 17.67
CA SER A 33 12.80 -9.04 16.33
C SER A 33 11.38 -8.54 16.05
N LEU A 34 10.49 -8.58 17.04
CA LEU A 34 9.13 -8.06 16.92
C LEU A 34 9.10 -6.53 16.72
N ILE A 35 9.96 -5.80 17.45
CA ILE A 35 10.12 -4.35 17.28
C ILE A 35 10.59 -4.05 15.86
N GLU A 36 11.59 -4.77 15.34
CA GLU A 36 12.08 -4.56 13.97
C GLU A 36 10.99 -4.86 12.93
N LEU A 37 10.34 -6.01 13.03
CA LEU A 37 9.25 -6.39 12.15
C LEU A 37 8.11 -5.36 12.16
N SER A 38 7.80 -4.78 13.33
CA SER A 38 6.78 -3.75 13.45
C SER A 38 7.17 -2.41 12.78
N ARG A 39 8.50 -2.11 12.69
CA ARG A 39 9.01 -0.97 11.90
C ARG A 39 8.84 -1.20 10.41
N GLU A 40 9.23 -2.37 9.91
CA GLU A 40 9.10 -2.77 8.51
C GLU A 40 7.64 -2.67 8.04
N HIS A 41 6.69 -3.03 8.91
CA HIS A 41 5.25 -2.93 8.63
C HIS A 41 4.64 -1.56 8.95
N ARG A 42 5.44 -0.62 9.51
CA ARG A 42 4.98 0.71 9.97
C ARG A 42 3.78 0.63 10.93
N VAL A 43 3.85 -0.30 11.88
CA VAL A 43 2.82 -0.54 12.91
C VAL A 43 3.41 -0.47 14.33
N LEU A 44 4.63 0.06 14.47
CA LEU A 44 5.30 0.19 15.76
C LEU A 44 4.46 0.92 16.83
N PRO A 45 3.75 2.03 16.54
CA PRO A 45 2.89 2.65 17.52
C PRO A 45 1.72 1.75 17.98
N MET A 46 1.20 0.91 17.09
CA MET A 46 0.14 -0.05 17.43
C MET A 46 0.67 -1.15 18.34
N LEU A 47 1.89 -1.68 18.07
CA LEU A 47 2.57 -2.63 18.95
C LEU A 47 2.78 -2.02 20.33
N ALA A 48 3.30 -0.78 20.40
CA ALA A 48 3.55 -0.09 21.66
C ALA A 48 2.27 0.11 22.47
N GLU A 49 1.17 0.46 21.81
CA GLU A 49 -0.15 0.62 22.44
C GLU A 49 -0.65 -0.72 23.01
N ALA A 50 -0.63 -1.77 22.21
CA ALA A 50 -1.07 -3.09 22.64
C ALA A 50 -0.22 -3.63 23.80
N ALA A 51 1.10 -3.41 23.77
CA ALA A 51 2.06 -3.93 24.74
C ALA A 51 2.28 -3.02 25.98
N TYR A 52 1.64 -1.85 26.04
CA TYR A 52 1.95 -0.81 27.05
C TYR A 52 1.90 -1.30 28.51
N CYS A 53 0.94 -2.16 28.86
CA CYS A 53 0.80 -2.71 30.20
C CYS A 53 1.32 -4.14 30.34
N CYS A 54 1.87 -4.76 29.27
CA CYS A 54 2.31 -6.15 29.28
C CYS A 54 3.51 -6.35 30.20
N ALA A 55 3.34 -7.18 31.24
CA ALA A 55 4.39 -7.46 32.24
C ALA A 55 5.60 -8.14 31.59
N ALA A 56 5.36 -9.09 30.67
CA ALA A 56 6.41 -9.82 29.96
C ALA A 56 7.32 -8.87 29.16
N VAL A 57 6.76 -7.85 28.49
CA VAL A 57 7.55 -6.85 27.74
C VAL A 57 8.36 -5.96 28.67
N LYS A 58 7.81 -5.61 29.84
CA LYS A 58 8.49 -4.76 30.85
C LYS A 58 9.67 -5.46 31.54
N THR A 59 9.80 -6.80 31.45
CA THR A 59 10.99 -7.50 31.92
C THR A 59 12.25 -7.13 31.14
N HIS A 60 12.11 -6.48 29.96
CA HIS A 60 13.18 -5.97 29.11
C HIS A 60 13.20 -4.43 29.08
N PRO A 61 13.57 -3.73 30.17
CA PRO A 61 13.33 -2.29 30.33
C PRO A 61 13.95 -1.43 29.22
N ARG A 62 15.12 -1.77 28.70
CA ARG A 62 15.77 -1.02 27.61
C ARG A 62 14.97 -1.11 26.30
N LEU A 63 14.52 -2.30 25.90
CA LEU A 63 13.71 -2.50 24.70
C LEU A 63 12.33 -1.87 24.86
N TYR A 64 11.75 -1.97 26.06
CA TYR A 64 10.48 -1.30 26.37
C TYR A 64 10.58 0.23 26.24
N GLU A 65 11.59 0.85 26.84
CA GLU A 65 11.82 2.30 26.74
C GLU A 65 12.05 2.73 25.29
N GLN A 66 12.84 1.97 24.52
CA GLN A 66 13.05 2.20 23.09
C GLN A 66 11.73 2.13 22.31
N LEU A 67 10.94 1.07 22.49
CA LEU A 67 9.64 0.89 21.85
C LEU A 67 8.71 2.07 22.14
N ILE A 68 8.54 2.44 23.41
CA ILE A 68 7.61 3.52 23.81
C ILE A 68 8.10 4.89 23.31
N SER A 69 9.40 5.18 23.41
CA SER A 69 9.96 6.46 22.96
C SER A 69 9.80 6.64 21.44
N GLU A 70 10.12 5.61 20.67
CA GLU A 70 10.03 5.65 19.21
C GLU A 70 8.57 5.71 18.74
N ALA A 71 7.69 4.89 19.33
CA ALA A 71 6.26 4.91 19.03
C ALA A 71 5.63 6.28 19.31
N ARG A 72 5.97 6.91 20.43
CA ARG A 72 5.52 8.26 20.78
C ARG A 72 5.98 9.29 19.73
N SER A 73 7.25 9.23 19.33
CA SER A 73 7.80 10.12 18.30
C SER A 73 7.04 9.97 16.98
N GLN A 74 6.78 8.72 16.55
CA GLN A 74 6.03 8.44 15.32
C GLN A 74 4.57 8.91 15.40
N THR A 75 3.91 8.71 16.54
CA THR A 75 2.52 9.15 16.75
C THR A 75 2.41 10.66 16.71
N VAL A 76 3.31 11.39 17.41
CA VAL A 76 3.34 12.86 17.38
C VAL A 76 3.60 13.39 15.97
N ALA A 77 4.55 12.80 15.25
CA ALA A 77 4.83 13.19 13.87
C ALA A 77 3.62 12.92 12.95
N GLN A 78 2.87 11.83 13.19
CA GLN A 78 1.66 11.54 12.43
C GLN A 78 0.53 12.53 12.76
N ALA A 79 0.32 12.86 14.03
CA ALA A 79 -0.67 13.86 14.44
C ALA A 79 -0.39 15.24 13.81
N GLN A 80 0.88 15.66 13.81
CA GLN A 80 1.29 16.89 13.14
C GLN A 80 1.02 16.82 11.63
N ARG A 81 1.36 15.72 10.96
CA ARG A 81 1.08 15.53 9.53
C ARG A 81 -0.41 15.54 9.23
N THR A 82 -1.24 14.94 10.10
CA THR A 82 -2.70 14.99 9.98
C THR A 82 -3.21 16.43 10.07
N ALA A 83 -2.74 17.22 11.04
CA ALA A 83 -3.12 18.63 11.18
C ALA A 83 -2.70 19.46 9.96
N ASP A 84 -1.47 19.30 9.49
CA ASP A 84 -0.96 20.01 8.31
C ASP A 84 -1.74 19.63 7.02
N PHE A 85 -2.13 18.36 6.87
CA PHE A 85 -3.00 17.94 5.79
C PHE A 85 -4.40 18.57 5.87
N LEU A 86 -4.99 18.65 7.03
CA LEU A 86 -6.30 19.28 7.21
C LEU A 86 -6.25 20.79 6.91
N LEU A 87 -5.17 21.47 7.29
CA LEU A 87 -4.93 22.88 6.90
C LEU A 87 -4.79 23.01 5.37
N PHE A 88 -4.01 22.15 4.74
CA PHE A 88 -3.88 22.11 3.29
C PHE A 88 -5.24 21.86 2.60
N TYR A 89 -6.01 20.90 3.08
CA TYR A 89 -7.32 20.60 2.49
C TYR A 89 -8.32 21.75 2.68
N SER A 90 -8.28 22.45 3.82
CA SER A 90 -9.08 23.67 4.06
C SER A 90 -8.70 24.77 3.05
N PHE A 91 -7.42 24.99 2.82
CA PHE A 91 -6.94 25.92 1.81
C PHE A 91 -7.46 25.57 0.38
N LEU A 92 -7.48 24.27 0.02
CA LEU A 92 -8.10 23.85 -1.24
C LEU A 92 -9.60 24.16 -1.30
N ASN A 93 -10.33 23.90 -0.19
CA ASN A 93 -11.75 24.22 -0.09
C ASN A 93 -12.05 25.71 -0.29
N GLU A 94 -11.22 26.61 0.26
CA GLU A 94 -11.34 28.06 0.10
C GLU A 94 -11.15 28.48 -1.36
N LYS A 95 -10.34 27.75 -2.12
CA LYS A 95 -10.18 27.95 -3.56
C LYS A 95 -11.25 27.28 -4.44
N GLY A 96 -12.23 26.62 -3.82
CA GLY A 96 -13.26 25.86 -4.53
C GLY A 96 -12.77 24.53 -5.12
N LEU A 97 -11.58 24.08 -4.73
CA LEU A 97 -10.98 22.82 -5.15
C LEU A 97 -11.30 21.74 -4.12
N ARG A 98 -11.99 20.68 -4.54
CA ARG A 98 -12.47 19.60 -3.66
C ARG A 98 -12.01 18.24 -4.18
N PRO A 99 -10.74 17.88 -3.99
CA PRO A 99 -10.25 16.57 -4.40
C PRO A 99 -10.91 15.45 -3.58
N VAL A 100 -10.96 14.26 -4.15
CA VAL A 100 -11.48 13.07 -3.47
C VAL A 100 -10.30 12.34 -2.81
N ILE A 101 -10.34 12.22 -1.49
CA ILE A 101 -9.32 11.48 -0.71
C ILE A 101 -9.60 10.00 -0.85
N THR A 102 -8.60 9.22 -1.27
CA THR A 102 -8.77 7.78 -1.51
C THR A 102 -8.10 6.91 -0.46
N LYS A 103 -7.12 7.43 0.27
CA LYS A 103 -6.36 6.75 1.33
C LYS A 103 -5.97 7.70 2.47
N GLY A 104 -4.79 7.54 3.04
CA GLY A 104 -4.23 8.46 4.03
C GLY A 104 -5.14 8.62 5.26
N VAL A 105 -5.62 9.84 5.49
CA VAL A 105 -6.49 10.19 6.62
C VAL A 105 -7.76 9.34 6.68
N MET A 106 -8.30 8.91 5.54
CA MET A 106 -9.51 8.09 5.52
C MET A 106 -9.30 6.70 6.12
N CYS A 107 -8.12 6.09 5.90
CA CYS A 107 -7.76 4.83 6.55
C CYS A 107 -7.40 5.02 8.03
N ARG A 108 -6.73 6.13 8.40
CA ARG A 108 -6.38 6.39 9.81
C ARG A 108 -7.62 6.46 10.71
N ARG A 109 -8.69 7.11 10.26
CA ARG A 109 -9.98 7.25 10.99
C ARG A 109 -10.66 5.93 11.36
N LEU A 110 -10.25 4.82 10.74
CA LEU A 110 -10.81 3.50 11.03
C LEU A 110 -10.35 2.96 12.39
N TYR A 111 -9.21 3.43 12.88
CA TYR A 111 -8.55 2.90 14.08
C TYR A 111 -8.98 3.64 15.36
N PRO A 112 -8.95 2.97 16.53
CA PRO A 112 -9.26 3.60 17.81
C PRO A 112 -8.37 4.84 18.09
N TYR A 113 -7.11 4.75 17.70
CA TYR A 113 -6.11 5.82 17.80
C TYR A 113 -5.56 6.14 16.40
N PRO A 114 -6.18 7.07 15.67
CA PRO A 114 -5.87 7.35 14.26
C PRO A 114 -4.39 7.60 13.96
N ASP A 115 -3.69 8.35 14.84
CA ASP A 115 -2.30 8.72 14.62
C ASP A 115 -1.29 7.60 14.93
N GLN A 116 -1.76 6.47 15.46
CA GLN A 116 -0.94 5.26 15.58
C GLN A 116 -0.86 4.45 14.28
N ARG A 117 -1.81 4.68 13.36
CA ARG A 117 -1.73 4.14 12.00
C ARG A 117 -0.92 5.12 11.14
N THR A 118 0.40 4.97 11.13
CA THR A 118 1.30 5.88 10.42
C THR A 118 1.18 5.73 8.91
N SER A 119 1.20 6.85 8.18
CA SER A 119 1.30 6.92 6.71
C SER A 119 2.15 8.10 6.30
N VAL A 120 2.70 8.06 5.08
CA VAL A 120 3.54 9.13 4.55
C VAL A 120 2.73 9.99 3.59
N ASP A 121 1.97 9.35 2.74
CA ASP A 121 1.25 9.84 1.58
C ASP A 121 -0.22 10.08 1.86
N GLU A 122 -0.75 11.13 1.26
CA GLU A 122 -2.18 11.40 1.13
C GLU A 122 -2.53 11.38 -0.36
N ASP A 123 -3.40 10.46 -0.75
CA ASP A 123 -3.79 10.24 -2.15
C ASP A 123 -5.05 11.03 -2.49
N LEU A 124 -4.98 11.90 -3.48
CA LEU A 124 -6.05 12.79 -3.92
C LEU A 124 -6.45 12.51 -5.36
N LEU A 125 -7.64 12.00 -5.60
CA LEU A 125 -8.20 11.87 -6.95
C LEU A 125 -8.86 13.19 -7.37
N ILE A 126 -8.55 13.65 -8.56
CA ILE A 126 -9.07 14.89 -9.13
C ILE A 126 -9.67 14.66 -10.53
N ASP A 127 -10.48 15.60 -10.99
CA ASP A 127 -10.82 15.70 -12.41
C ASP A 127 -9.56 16.07 -13.20
N PRO A 128 -9.15 15.25 -14.19
CA PRO A 128 -7.98 15.55 -15.04
C PRO A 128 -8.01 16.93 -15.68
N GLY A 129 -9.19 17.43 -16.04
CA GLY A 129 -9.39 18.76 -16.61
C GLY A 129 -9.05 19.90 -15.65
N GLN A 130 -9.06 19.65 -14.35
CA GLN A 130 -8.73 20.62 -13.31
C GLN A 130 -7.27 20.54 -12.83
N PHE A 131 -6.44 19.65 -13.38
CA PHE A 131 -5.06 19.43 -12.92
C PHE A 131 -4.25 20.74 -12.80
N ARG A 132 -4.38 21.65 -13.78
CA ARG A 132 -3.65 22.93 -13.76
C ARG A 132 -4.03 23.79 -12.55
N ALA A 133 -5.30 23.81 -12.16
CA ALA A 133 -5.76 24.55 -10.99
C ALA A 133 -5.22 23.94 -9.68
N TYR A 134 -5.26 22.62 -9.55
CA TYR A 134 -4.66 21.92 -8.41
C TYR A 134 -3.16 22.14 -8.34
N HIS A 135 -2.43 21.96 -9.45
CA HIS A 135 -0.99 22.23 -9.50
C HIS A 135 -0.66 23.64 -9.01
N GLY A 136 -1.36 24.66 -9.53
CA GLY A 136 -1.17 26.06 -9.09
C GLY A 136 -1.43 26.24 -7.59
N ALA A 137 -2.48 25.64 -7.06
CA ALA A 137 -2.82 25.71 -5.64
C ALA A 137 -1.78 25.02 -4.74
N LEU A 138 -1.25 23.85 -5.14
CA LEU A 138 -0.20 23.16 -4.38
C LEU A 138 1.10 23.99 -4.33
N ILE A 139 1.52 24.55 -5.46
CA ILE A 139 2.69 25.44 -5.49
C ILE A 139 2.47 26.70 -4.63
N GLU A 140 1.27 27.32 -4.70
CA GLU A 140 0.92 28.49 -3.87
C GLU A 140 0.90 28.15 -2.37
N PHE A 141 0.50 26.93 -1.99
CA PHE A 141 0.56 26.46 -0.60
C PHE A 141 2.00 26.25 -0.11
N GLY A 142 2.97 26.20 -0.99
CA GLY A 142 4.40 26.04 -0.70
C GLY A 142 4.92 24.62 -0.92
N MET A 143 4.23 23.81 -1.72
CA MET A 143 4.69 22.46 -2.06
C MET A 143 5.57 22.47 -3.31
N ASP A 144 6.58 21.62 -3.31
CA ASP A 144 7.45 21.37 -4.46
C ASP A 144 7.05 20.08 -5.18
N LEU A 145 7.28 20.00 -6.49
CA LEU A 145 7.26 18.73 -7.21
C LEU A 145 8.37 17.83 -6.71
N VAL A 146 8.05 16.56 -6.43
CA VAL A 146 9.05 15.55 -6.01
C VAL A 146 10.07 15.33 -7.12
N ASP A 147 9.59 15.20 -8.35
CA ASP A 147 10.42 15.13 -9.56
C ASP A 147 9.74 15.91 -10.69
N PRO A 148 10.30 17.06 -11.11
CA PRO A 148 9.74 17.86 -12.19
C PRO A 148 9.64 17.13 -13.54
N GLU A 149 10.44 16.06 -13.74
CA GLU A 149 10.43 15.25 -14.97
C GLU A 149 9.41 14.09 -14.89
N SER A 150 8.89 13.79 -13.70
CA SER A 150 7.97 12.66 -13.44
C SER A 150 6.49 13.03 -13.41
N VAL A 151 6.10 14.17 -13.96
CA VAL A 151 4.66 14.47 -14.19
C VAL A 151 4.11 13.38 -15.11
N SER A 152 3.51 12.35 -14.52
CA SER A 152 2.92 11.24 -15.26
C SER A 152 1.51 11.60 -15.72
N ASP A 153 1.00 10.86 -16.71
CA ASP A 153 -0.36 11.08 -17.21
C ASP A 153 -1.40 10.70 -16.15
N PHE A 154 -1.09 9.83 -15.19
CA PHE A 154 -2.03 9.38 -14.17
C PHE A 154 -1.76 9.92 -12.77
N GLU A 155 -0.51 10.24 -12.39
CA GLU A 155 -0.11 10.63 -11.03
C GLU A 155 0.95 11.72 -11.03
N THR A 156 0.91 12.62 -10.05
CA THR A 156 1.94 13.64 -9.82
C THR A 156 2.13 13.84 -8.33
N SER A 157 3.36 13.71 -7.85
CA SER A 157 3.70 13.77 -6.42
C SER A 157 4.28 15.14 -6.04
N TYR A 158 3.84 15.64 -4.88
CA TYR A 158 4.26 16.90 -4.29
C TYR A 158 4.74 16.70 -2.85
N VAL A 159 5.67 17.53 -2.40
CA VAL A 159 6.23 17.48 -1.05
C VAL A 159 6.36 18.88 -0.45
N ASP A 160 5.92 19.04 0.80
CA ASP A 160 6.34 20.13 1.67
C ASP A 160 7.36 19.56 2.67
N ARG A 161 8.63 19.88 2.48
CA ARG A 161 9.72 19.34 3.29
C ARG A 161 9.73 19.90 4.72
N VAL A 162 9.15 21.07 4.93
CA VAL A 162 9.08 21.73 6.24
C VAL A 162 8.01 21.08 7.10
N LYS A 163 6.83 20.88 6.53
CA LYS A 163 5.69 20.22 7.20
C LYS A 163 5.71 18.69 7.10
N ASN A 164 6.69 18.14 6.35
CA ASN A 164 6.77 16.70 6.09
C ASN A 164 5.47 16.13 5.50
N LEU A 165 4.84 16.88 4.60
CA LEU A 165 3.60 16.53 3.93
C LEU A 165 3.91 16.04 2.53
N TYR A 166 3.37 14.87 2.15
CA TYR A 166 3.53 14.26 0.85
C TYR A 166 2.16 14.01 0.24
N ILE A 167 1.89 14.60 -0.92
CA ILE A 167 0.61 14.52 -1.61
C ILE A 167 0.79 13.88 -2.98
N GLU A 168 0.02 12.83 -3.26
CA GLU A 168 -0.10 12.23 -4.57
C GLU A 168 -1.41 12.66 -5.22
N VAL A 169 -1.30 13.40 -6.32
CA VAL A 169 -2.45 13.85 -7.11
C VAL A 169 -2.68 12.90 -8.25
N HIS A 170 -3.77 12.15 -8.19
CA HIS A 170 -4.17 11.16 -9.17
C HIS A 170 -5.20 11.73 -10.14
N LYS A 171 -4.95 11.60 -11.45
CA LYS A 171 -5.90 11.87 -12.54
C LYS A 171 -6.72 10.64 -12.90
N SER A 172 -6.16 9.45 -12.64
CA SER A 172 -6.83 8.15 -12.63
C SER A 172 -6.29 7.32 -11.47
N LEU A 173 -7.05 6.37 -10.96
CA LEU A 173 -6.64 5.59 -9.77
C LEU A 173 -5.54 4.56 -10.07
N PHE A 174 -5.44 4.14 -11.33
CA PHE A 174 -4.46 3.17 -11.81
C PHE A 174 -3.86 3.66 -13.13
N ASP A 175 -2.62 3.24 -13.43
CA ASP A 175 -1.98 3.49 -14.72
C ASP A 175 -2.77 2.80 -15.84
N GLU A 176 -3.43 3.60 -16.69
CA GLU A 176 -4.27 3.14 -17.80
C GLU A 176 -3.47 2.38 -18.87
N ASP A 177 -2.19 2.67 -19.03
CA ASP A 177 -1.28 1.99 -19.95
C ASP A 177 -0.84 0.60 -19.45
N SER A 178 -1.09 0.28 -18.19
CA SER A 178 -0.72 -1.01 -17.61
C SER A 178 -1.58 -2.14 -18.17
N LYS A 179 -0.94 -3.12 -18.81
CA LYS A 179 -1.60 -4.33 -19.31
C LYS A 179 -1.95 -5.34 -18.23
N ALA A 180 -1.44 -5.15 -17.03
CA ALA A 180 -1.68 -6.02 -15.89
C ALA A 180 -2.85 -5.55 -15.00
N TYR A 181 -3.08 -4.24 -14.93
CA TYR A 181 -4.09 -3.66 -14.03
C TYR A 181 -4.72 -2.34 -14.53
N GLY A 182 -4.49 -1.92 -15.78
CA GLY A 182 -5.10 -0.70 -16.32
C GLY A 182 -6.62 -0.78 -16.39
N ASP A 183 -7.17 -1.96 -16.61
CA ASP A 183 -8.61 -2.25 -16.58
C ASP A 183 -9.24 -2.11 -15.17
N CYS A 184 -8.43 -2.03 -14.10
CA CYS A 184 -8.91 -1.69 -12.76
C CYS A 184 -9.52 -0.28 -12.66
N ASN A 185 -9.32 0.59 -13.65
CA ASN A 185 -10.01 1.89 -13.71
C ASN A 185 -11.49 1.79 -14.11
N ALA A 186 -11.89 0.76 -14.85
CA ALA A 186 -13.24 0.66 -15.41
C ALA A 186 -14.38 0.78 -14.37
N PRO A 187 -14.32 0.14 -13.18
CA PRO A 187 -15.34 0.29 -12.15
C PRO A 187 -15.49 1.70 -11.59
N PHE A 188 -14.45 2.53 -11.70
CA PHE A 188 -14.42 3.88 -11.16
C PHE A 188 -14.87 4.97 -12.13
N ALA A 189 -15.38 4.60 -13.30
CA ALA A 189 -16.07 5.54 -14.18
C ALA A 189 -17.20 6.23 -13.39
N GLY A 190 -17.18 7.57 -13.28
CA GLY A 190 -18.10 8.35 -12.47
C GLY A 190 -17.87 8.31 -10.95
N ALA A 191 -16.69 7.86 -10.46
CA ALA A 191 -16.39 7.84 -9.04
C ALA A 191 -16.30 9.25 -8.41
N LEU A 192 -15.89 10.25 -9.20
CA LEU A 192 -15.91 11.64 -8.75
C LEU A 192 -17.34 12.12 -8.46
N GLU A 193 -18.29 11.79 -9.31
CA GLU A 193 -19.72 12.14 -9.14
C GLU A 193 -20.37 11.39 -7.98
N ARG A 194 -20.00 10.13 -7.76
CA ARG A 194 -20.49 9.30 -6.64
C ARG A 194 -19.79 9.54 -5.32
N SER A 195 -18.75 10.39 -5.30
CA SER A 195 -18.02 10.69 -4.06
C SER A 195 -18.93 11.33 -3.02
N ILE A 196 -18.59 11.12 -1.75
CA ILE A 196 -19.37 11.58 -0.59
C ILE A 196 -18.61 12.63 0.21
N GLU A 197 -19.34 13.53 0.85
CA GLU A 197 -18.76 14.45 1.83
C GLU A 197 -18.74 13.82 3.22
N THR A 198 -17.69 14.09 3.96
CA THR A 198 -17.52 13.71 5.36
C THR A 198 -16.84 14.87 6.10
N GLU A 199 -16.80 14.81 7.43
CA GLU A 199 -16.10 15.78 8.25
C GLU A 199 -15.09 15.09 9.15
N TYR A 200 -13.93 15.72 9.32
CA TYR A 200 -12.91 15.29 10.26
C TYR A 200 -12.26 16.51 10.91
N GLU A 201 -12.30 16.57 12.25
CA GLU A 201 -11.77 17.68 13.05
C GLU A 201 -12.23 19.07 12.56
N GLY A 202 -13.52 19.20 12.20
CA GLY A 202 -14.12 20.44 11.73
C GLY A 202 -13.84 20.78 10.25
N VAL A 203 -13.06 19.97 9.54
CA VAL A 203 -12.78 20.17 8.12
C VAL A 203 -13.69 19.29 7.28
N LYS A 204 -14.39 19.90 6.32
CA LYS A 204 -15.18 19.16 5.31
C LYS A 204 -14.26 18.53 4.31
N LEU A 205 -14.33 17.22 4.19
CA LEU A 205 -13.54 16.39 3.29
C LEU A 205 -14.45 15.73 2.27
N ARG A 206 -13.89 15.34 1.14
CA ARG A 206 -14.56 14.55 0.12
C ARG A 206 -13.80 13.23 -0.08
N THR A 207 -14.52 12.12 -0.11
CA THR A 207 -13.93 10.79 -0.29
C THR A 207 -14.78 9.95 -1.25
N LEU A 208 -14.26 8.82 -1.70
CA LEU A 208 -15.00 7.86 -2.52
C LEU A 208 -16.27 7.40 -1.78
N SER A 209 -17.31 7.01 -2.53
CA SER A 209 -18.45 6.28 -1.95
C SER A 209 -17.93 5.04 -1.19
N HIS A 210 -18.66 4.55 -0.19
CA HIS A 210 -18.20 3.40 0.59
C HIS A 210 -17.92 2.16 -0.30
N THR A 211 -18.71 1.96 -1.34
CA THR A 211 -18.51 0.87 -2.29
C THR A 211 -17.27 1.09 -3.17
N ASP A 212 -17.12 2.29 -3.77
CA ASP A 212 -15.93 2.61 -4.56
C ASP A 212 -14.66 2.55 -3.69
N HIS A 213 -14.74 3.00 -2.43
CA HIS A 213 -13.60 2.99 -1.52
C HIS A 213 -13.15 1.57 -1.15
N MET A 214 -14.09 0.68 -0.82
CA MET A 214 -13.78 -0.74 -0.57
C MET A 214 -13.12 -1.37 -1.80
N LEU A 215 -13.68 -1.15 -2.98
CA LEU A 215 -13.13 -1.68 -4.22
C LEU A 215 -11.74 -1.11 -4.51
N TYR A 216 -11.54 0.20 -4.27
CA TYR A 216 -10.23 0.83 -4.42
C TYR A 216 -9.19 0.20 -3.48
N LEU A 217 -9.50 0.00 -2.21
CA LEU A 217 -8.56 -0.62 -1.26
C LEU A 217 -8.15 -2.04 -1.69
N LEU A 218 -9.10 -2.84 -2.18
CA LEU A 218 -8.84 -4.19 -2.71
C LEU A 218 -7.94 -4.14 -3.96
N LEU A 219 -8.27 -3.31 -4.94
CA LEU A 219 -7.54 -3.19 -6.19
C LEU A 219 -6.16 -2.53 -6.00
N HIS A 220 -6.06 -1.59 -5.06
CA HIS A 220 -4.78 -0.99 -4.70
C HIS A 220 -3.83 -2.02 -4.04
N SER A 221 -4.35 -2.88 -3.17
CA SER A 221 -3.58 -3.98 -2.60
C SER A 221 -3.21 -5.03 -3.66
N TYR A 222 -4.10 -5.30 -4.63
CA TYR A 222 -3.78 -6.11 -5.79
C TYR A 222 -2.64 -5.50 -6.63
N LYS A 223 -2.68 -4.19 -6.94
CA LYS A 223 -1.57 -3.48 -7.61
C LYS A 223 -0.25 -3.71 -6.84
N HIS A 224 -0.25 -3.54 -5.52
CA HIS A 224 0.93 -3.77 -4.69
C HIS A 224 1.38 -5.23 -4.71
N LEU A 225 0.45 -6.19 -4.65
CA LEU A 225 0.77 -7.61 -4.81
C LEU A 225 1.55 -7.86 -6.12
N LEU A 226 1.21 -7.20 -7.22
CA LEU A 226 1.93 -7.36 -8.48
C LEU A 226 3.31 -6.68 -8.47
N HIS A 227 3.48 -5.57 -7.76
CA HIS A 227 4.72 -4.80 -7.75
C HIS A 227 5.78 -5.34 -6.80
N GLY A 228 5.50 -5.55 -5.56
CA GLY A 228 6.50 -5.97 -4.57
C GLY A 228 5.89 -6.77 -3.43
N GLY A 229 4.61 -6.67 -3.25
CA GLY A 229 3.83 -7.19 -2.15
C GLY A 229 3.11 -6.08 -1.42
N PHE A 230 2.24 -6.46 -0.51
CA PHE A 230 1.55 -5.56 0.39
C PHE A 230 1.63 -6.14 1.81
N GLY A 231 1.60 -5.27 2.82
CA GLY A 231 1.79 -5.70 4.19
C GLY A 231 0.49 -5.95 4.94
N ILE A 232 0.60 -6.53 6.13
CA ILE A 232 -0.54 -6.83 7.01
C ILE A 232 -1.36 -5.56 7.35
N ARG A 233 -0.74 -4.38 7.37
CA ARG A 233 -1.44 -3.11 7.62
C ARG A 233 -2.47 -2.79 6.55
N GLN A 234 -2.19 -3.05 5.27
CA GLN A 234 -3.16 -2.82 4.20
C GLN A 234 -4.33 -3.82 4.28
N ALA A 235 -4.05 -5.07 4.63
CA ALA A 235 -5.12 -6.05 4.90
C ALA A 235 -5.99 -5.59 6.09
N ALA A 236 -5.37 -5.07 7.16
CA ALA A 236 -6.07 -4.49 8.30
C ALA A 236 -6.96 -3.30 7.90
N ASP A 237 -6.45 -2.37 7.06
CA ASP A 237 -7.23 -1.24 6.53
C ASP A 237 -8.50 -1.73 5.80
N ILE A 238 -8.37 -2.74 4.92
CA ILE A 238 -9.49 -3.33 4.16
C ILE A 238 -10.53 -3.93 5.12
N CYS A 239 -10.07 -4.76 6.06
CA CYS A 239 -10.95 -5.44 7.01
C CYS A 239 -11.66 -4.43 7.94
N MET A 240 -10.94 -3.43 8.46
CA MET A 240 -11.51 -2.37 9.29
C MET A 240 -12.52 -1.53 8.52
N PHE A 241 -12.23 -1.19 7.26
CA PHE A 241 -13.18 -0.44 6.43
C PHE A 241 -14.45 -1.27 6.18
N GLY A 242 -14.31 -2.55 5.87
CA GLY A 242 -15.44 -3.48 5.71
C GLY A 242 -16.27 -3.62 6.98
N SER A 243 -15.65 -3.66 8.15
CA SER A 243 -16.33 -3.74 9.44
C SER A 243 -17.07 -2.45 9.79
N ARG A 244 -16.44 -1.27 9.57
CA ARG A 244 -16.99 0.03 9.93
C ARG A 244 -18.09 0.51 8.98
N SER A 245 -17.92 0.27 7.68
CA SER A 245 -18.80 0.76 6.62
C SER A 245 -19.60 -0.36 5.92
N GLY A 246 -19.64 -1.55 6.51
CA GLY A 246 -20.20 -2.73 5.83
C GLY A 246 -21.68 -2.65 5.45
N LYS A 247 -22.46 -1.78 6.11
CA LYS A 247 -23.87 -1.54 5.81
C LYS A 247 -24.08 -0.65 4.59
N GLU A 248 -23.13 0.23 4.30
CA GLU A 248 -23.14 1.21 3.20
C GLU A 248 -22.47 0.67 1.94
N ILE A 249 -21.82 -0.50 2.03
CA ILE A 249 -21.13 -1.15 0.92
C ILE A 249 -22.08 -2.07 0.14
N ASP A 250 -22.16 -1.90 -1.16
CA ASP A 250 -22.77 -2.89 -2.06
C ASP A 250 -21.82 -4.07 -2.28
N TRP A 251 -21.87 -5.01 -1.35
CA TRP A 251 -21.05 -6.23 -1.38
C TRP A 251 -21.27 -7.11 -2.62
N LYS A 252 -22.47 -7.04 -3.21
CA LYS A 252 -22.76 -7.79 -4.44
C LYS A 252 -22.00 -7.19 -5.62
N LEU A 253 -21.96 -5.86 -5.71
CA LEU A 253 -21.16 -5.16 -6.71
C LEU A 253 -19.67 -5.44 -6.52
N ILE A 254 -19.17 -5.33 -5.28
CA ILE A 254 -17.76 -5.66 -4.95
C ILE A 254 -17.41 -7.08 -5.44
N ARG A 255 -18.25 -8.09 -5.12
CA ARG A 255 -18.02 -9.46 -5.54
C ARG A 255 -17.99 -9.58 -7.08
N THR A 256 -18.95 -8.96 -7.76
CA THR A 256 -19.05 -8.99 -9.22
C THR A 256 -17.81 -8.35 -9.88
N GLU A 257 -17.33 -7.21 -9.40
CA GLU A 257 -16.14 -6.56 -9.94
C GLU A 257 -14.87 -7.37 -9.66
N CYS A 258 -14.75 -7.98 -8.47
CA CYS A 258 -13.65 -8.90 -8.16
C CYS A 258 -13.63 -10.12 -9.09
N GLU A 259 -14.79 -10.71 -9.41
CA GLU A 259 -14.91 -11.83 -10.36
C GLU A 259 -14.50 -11.43 -11.78
N LYS A 260 -14.98 -10.28 -12.28
CA LYS A 260 -14.58 -9.76 -13.60
C LYS A 260 -13.07 -9.56 -13.73
N LEU A 261 -12.44 -9.10 -12.65
CA LEU A 261 -11.01 -8.83 -12.59
C LEU A 261 -10.19 -10.06 -12.16
N ARG A 262 -10.84 -11.20 -11.87
CA ARG A 262 -10.22 -12.46 -11.43
C ARG A 262 -9.42 -12.32 -10.13
N ILE A 263 -9.93 -11.54 -9.19
CA ILE A 263 -9.33 -11.30 -7.88
C ILE A 263 -10.26 -11.68 -6.71
N GLU A 264 -11.39 -12.34 -6.97
CA GLU A 264 -12.37 -12.70 -5.94
C GLU A 264 -11.79 -13.64 -4.88
N ARG A 265 -10.89 -14.55 -5.27
CA ARG A 265 -10.20 -15.46 -4.34
C ARG A 265 -9.15 -14.71 -3.51
N PHE A 266 -8.46 -13.76 -4.12
CA PHE A 266 -7.52 -12.86 -3.42
C PHE A 266 -8.26 -12.00 -2.38
N ALA A 267 -9.39 -11.39 -2.75
CA ALA A 267 -10.22 -10.62 -1.82
C ALA A 267 -10.75 -11.50 -0.67
N ALA A 268 -11.21 -12.73 -0.99
CA ALA A 268 -11.65 -13.69 0.00
C ALA A 268 -10.55 -14.09 0.98
N ALA A 269 -9.30 -14.24 0.49
CA ALA A 269 -8.13 -14.55 1.32
C ALA A 269 -7.83 -13.40 2.29
N ILE A 270 -7.87 -12.13 1.84
CA ILE A 270 -7.68 -10.97 2.73
C ILE A 270 -8.72 -10.96 3.83
N PHE A 271 -10.01 -11.15 3.51
CA PHE A 271 -11.06 -11.18 4.52
C PHE A 271 -10.96 -12.41 5.45
N THR A 272 -10.47 -13.55 4.95
CA THR A 272 -10.23 -14.72 5.78
C THR A 272 -9.08 -14.47 6.76
N ILE A 273 -7.98 -13.84 6.31
CA ILE A 273 -6.88 -13.39 7.19
C ILE A 273 -7.42 -12.41 8.24
N GLY A 274 -8.31 -11.48 7.85
CA GLY A 274 -8.99 -10.59 8.79
C GLY A 274 -9.74 -11.33 9.89
N ALA A 275 -10.46 -12.40 9.55
CA ALA A 275 -11.21 -13.19 10.50
C ALA A 275 -10.29 -14.05 11.40
N GLU A 276 -9.29 -14.68 10.83
CA GLU A 276 -8.40 -15.61 11.55
C GLU A 276 -7.36 -14.90 12.42
N GLN A 277 -6.80 -13.78 11.91
CA GLN A 277 -5.67 -13.11 12.54
C GLN A 277 -6.05 -11.82 13.27
N LEU A 278 -7.10 -11.11 12.81
CA LEU A 278 -7.44 -9.78 13.30
C LEU A 278 -8.81 -9.71 13.99
N ALA A 279 -9.50 -10.85 14.14
CA ALA A 279 -10.82 -10.96 14.74
C ALA A 279 -11.88 -10.02 14.12
N ILE A 280 -11.85 -9.86 12.78
CA ILE A 280 -12.81 -9.08 12.01
C ILE A 280 -13.60 -10.01 11.09
N ASP A 281 -14.91 -10.05 11.25
CA ASP A 281 -15.79 -10.95 10.51
C ASP A 281 -15.65 -10.81 8.99
N LYS A 282 -15.57 -11.96 8.32
CA LYS A 282 -15.56 -12.05 6.85
C LYS A 282 -16.91 -11.62 6.29
N PRO A 283 -16.95 -10.71 5.28
CA PRO A 283 -18.20 -10.33 4.64
C PRO A 283 -18.95 -11.51 4.04
N LYS A 284 -20.28 -11.55 4.20
CA LYS A 284 -21.13 -12.66 3.71
C LYS A 284 -20.97 -12.91 2.21
N ALA A 285 -20.70 -11.88 1.42
CA ALA A 285 -20.48 -11.97 -0.03
C ALA A 285 -19.27 -12.83 -0.43
N PHE A 286 -18.37 -13.11 0.51
CA PHE A 286 -17.18 -13.93 0.29
C PHE A 286 -17.17 -15.21 1.15
N ALA A 287 -18.22 -15.46 1.96
CA ALA A 287 -18.27 -16.56 2.90
C ALA A 287 -18.26 -17.95 2.23
N ASP A 288 -18.75 -18.05 1.00
CA ASP A 288 -18.80 -19.25 0.17
C ASP A 288 -17.44 -19.65 -0.42
N ILE A 289 -16.45 -18.75 -0.42
CA ILE A 289 -15.11 -19.04 -0.93
C ILE A 289 -14.25 -19.60 0.19
N ALA A 290 -14.02 -20.90 0.14
CA ALA A 290 -12.99 -21.55 0.96
C ALA A 290 -11.63 -21.36 0.27
N ILE A 291 -10.65 -20.79 0.99
CA ILE A 291 -9.32 -20.47 0.49
C ILE A 291 -8.28 -20.59 1.60
N GLY A 292 -7.13 -21.18 1.29
CA GLY A 292 -5.97 -21.16 2.17
C GLY A 292 -5.37 -19.75 2.25
N THR A 293 -4.88 -19.37 3.42
CA THR A 293 -4.37 -18.04 3.70
C THR A 293 -2.87 -18.02 3.99
N GLU A 294 -2.28 -19.18 4.25
CA GLU A 294 -0.92 -19.35 4.78
C GLU A 294 0.15 -18.70 3.90
N HIS A 295 0.11 -18.96 2.59
CA HIS A 295 1.10 -18.42 1.66
C HIS A 295 0.98 -16.90 1.49
N LEU A 296 -0.25 -16.36 1.43
CA LEU A 296 -0.47 -14.92 1.33
C LEU A 296 -0.07 -14.22 2.63
N LEU A 297 -0.44 -14.78 3.78
CA LEU A 297 -0.06 -14.24 5.08
C LEU A 297 1.47 -14.22 5.24
N LEU A 298 2.14 -15.31 4.86
CA LEU A 298 3.60 -15.38 4.89
C LEU A 298 4.23 -14.35 3.93
N ASP A 299 3.71 -14.20 2.71
CA ASP A 299 4.17 -13.19 1.75
C ASP A 299 4.00 -11.77 2.29
N MET A 300 2.88 -11.48 2.95
CA MET A 300 2.65 -10.20 3.61
C MET A 300 3.61 -9.93 4.76
N LEU A 301 3.79 -10.92 5.66
CA LEU A 301 4.59 -10.75 6.89
C LEU A 301 6.10 -10.75 6.61
N SER A 302 6.56 -11.47 5.58
CA SER A 302 7.97 -11.48 5.18
C SER A 302 8.37 -10.32 4.26
N GLY A 303 7.41 -9.66 3.62
CA GLY A 303 7.65 -8.60 2.64
C GLY A 303 7.65 -7.18 3.20
N GLY A 304 7.35 -7.00 4.48
CA GLY A 304 7.15 -5.66 5.05
C GLY A 304 5.97 -4.93 4.39
N LEU A 305 5.94 -3.59 4.48
CA LEU A 305 4.79 -2.82 4.02
C LEU A 305 4.54 -2.90 2.51
N TYR A 306 5.59 -2.84 1.70
CA TYR A 306 5.48 -2.78 0.23
C TYR A 306 6.37 -3.79 -0.50
N GLY A 307 7.09 -4.65 0.23
CA GLY A 307 8.05 -5.58 -0.35
C GLY A 307 9.25 -4.93 -1.04
N VAL A 308 9.41 -3.61 -0.91
CA VAL A 308 10.46 -2.82 -1.61
C VAL A 308 11.75 -2.69 -0.81
N GLU A 309 11.75 -3.02 0.47
CA GLU A 309 12.97 -3.03 1.29
C GLU A 309 13.91 -4.16 0.85
N ASP A 310 13.36 -5.28 0.36
CA ASP A 310 14.14 -6.30 -0.35
C ASP A 310 14.27 -5.96 -1.84
N ILE A 311 15.47 -5.58 -2.24
CA ILE A 311 15.80 -5.21 -3.62
C ILE A 311 15.55 -6.37 -4.61
N ASN A 312 15.72 -7.63 -4.20
CA ASN A 312 15.45 -8.81 -5.01
C ASN A 312 13.95 -8.97 -5.25
N ARG A 313 13.14 -8.65 -4.23
CA ARG A 313 11.68 -8.67 -4.31
C ARG A 313 11.15 -7.55 -5.22
N ALA A 314 11.69 -6.35 -5.11
CA ALA A 314 11.39 -5.24 -6.02
C ALA A 314 11.74 -5.59 -7.48
N HIS A 315 12.85 -6.30 -7.71
CA HIS A 315 13.23 -6.80 -9.05
C HIS A 315 12.31 -7.91 -9.57
N SER A 316 11.74 -8.73 -8.69
CA SER A 316 10.80 -9.77 -9.06
C SER A 316 9.47 -9.23 -9.62
N SER A 317 9.14 -7.95 -9.33
CA SER A 317 7.90 -7.29 -9.76
C SER A 317 7.71 -7.29 -11.28
N THR A 318 8.79 -7.16 -12.05
CA THR A 318 8.73 -7.23 -13.52
C THR A 318 8.18 -8.58 -14.00
N LEU A 319 8.54 -9.68 -13.31
CA LEU A 319 8.09 -11.03 -13.66
C LEU A 319 6.61 -11.23 -13.36
N THR A 320 6.12 -10.74 -12.22
CA THR A 320 4.71 -10.83 -11.82
C THR A 320 3.81 -10.00 -12.74
N ILE A 321 4.18 -8.76 -13.02
CA ILE A 321 3.45 -7.86 -13.92
C ILE A 321 3.41 -8.42 -15.35
N GLU A 322 4.54 -8.90 -15.86
CA GLU A 322 4.58 -9.53 -17.19
C GLU A 322 3.76 -10.83 -17.25
N ALA A 323 3.73 -11.62 -16.17
CA ALA A 323 2.94 -12.84 -16.11
C ALA A 323 1.44 -12.53 -16.22
N VAL A 324 0.94 -11.56 -15.44
CA VAL A 324 -0.47 -11.14 -15.49
C VAL A 324 -0.80 -10.49 -16.84
N ALA A 325 0.06 -9.62 -17.36
CA ALA A 325 -0.14 -8.98 -18.65
C ALA A 325 -0.18 -10.00 -19.80
N ALA A 326 0.64 -11.06 -19.74
CA ALA A 326 0.65 -12.13 -20.73
C ALA A 326 -0.64 -12.97 -20.68
N ASP A 327 -1.08 -13.32 -19.46
CA ASP A 327 -2.31 -14.07 -19.22
C ASP A 327 -3.53 -13.30 -19.74
N ARG A 328 -3.68 -12.03 -19.36
CA ARG A 328 -4.80 -11.16 -19.79
C ARG A 328 -4.84 -10.90 -21.29
N THR A 329 -3.69 -10.84 -21.96
CA THR A 329 -3.61 -10.54 -23.40
C THR A 329 -3.52 -11.78 -24.28
N GLY A 330 -3.50 -12.99 -23.70
CA GLY A 330 -3.32 -14.25 -24.44
C GLY A 330 -1.93 -14.36 -25.12
N ARG A 331 -0.95 -13.54 -24.73
CA ARG A 331 0.39 -13.52 -25.32
C ARG A 331 1.31 -14.52 -24.60
N ARG A 332 2.16 -15.19 -25.37
CA ARG A 332 3.19 -16.07 -24.79
C ARG A 332 4.13 -15.28 -23.89
N ARG A 333 4.40 -15.76 -22.65
CA ARG A 333 5.36 -15.16 -21.72
C ARG A 333 6.69 -14.91 -22.42
N LYS A 334 7.20 -13.71 -22.33
CA LYS A 334 8.60 -13.42 -22.68
C LYS A 334 9.45 -14.07 -21.60
N GLY A 335 10.46 -14.85 -21.99
CA GLY A 335 11.32 -15.56 -21.03
C GLY A 335 12.07 -14.59 -20.11
N ALA A 336 12.65 -15.11 -19.00
CA ALA A 336 13.41 -14.35 -17.99
C ALA A 336 14.48 -13.38 -18.56
N ILE A 337 14.98 -13.62 -19.77
CA ILE A 337 15.90 -12.73 -20.48
C ILE A 337 15.24 -11.37 -20.81
N ALA A 338 13.92 -11.34 -21.04
CA ALA A 338 13.23 -10.08 -21.36
C ALA A 338 13.09 -9.15 -20.14
N SER A 339 13.14 -9.67 -18.90
CA SER A 339 13.14 -8.85 -17.69
C SER A 339 14.48 -8.11 -17.49
N LEU A 340 15.56 -8.62 -18.03
CA LEU A 340 16.87 -7.95 -18.05
C LEU A 340 16.89 -6.78 -19.04
N PHE A 341 16.02 -6.80 -20.05
CA PHE A 341 15.94 -5.83 -21.13
C PHE A 341 14.53 -5.20 -21.21
N PRO A 342 14.09 -4.43 -20.20
CA PRO A 342 12.77 -3.86 -20.18
C PRO A 342 12.54 -2.90 -21.37
N PRO A 343 11.30 -2.75 -21.83
CA PRO A 343 10.97 -1.85 -22.93
C PRO A 343 11.26 -0.40 -22.57
N ARG A 344 11.45 0.45 -23.58
CA ARG A 344 11.77 1.87 -23.46
C ARG A 344 10.88 2.61 -22.44
N ARG A 345 9.56 2.42 -22.52
CA ARG A 345 8.58 3.09 -21.65
C ARG A 345 8.82 2.81 -20.17
N ALA A 346 9.25 1.60 -19.80
CA ALA A 346 9.57 1.24 -18.42
C ALA A 346 10.86 1.89 -17.90
N LEU A 347 11.66 2.48 -18.78
CA LEU A 347 12.93 3.11 -18.46
C LEU A 347 12.90 4.64 -18.62
N GLU A 348 11.88 5.20 -19.26
CA GLU A 348 11.79 6.63 -19.58
C GLU A 348 11.74 7.51 -18.32
N GLY A 349 11.12 7.06 -17.23
CA GLY A 349 11.10 7.78 -15.96
C GLY A 349 12.49 7.88 -15.31
N ARG A 350 13.30 6.81 -15.41
CA ARG A 350 14.66 6.78 -14.85
C ARG A 350 15.72 7.34 -15.79
N PHE A 351 15.50 7.24 -17.10
CA PHE A 351 16.43 7.66 -18.15
C PHE A 351 15.72 8.61 -19.11
N GLY A 352 15.44 9.84 -18.66
CA GLY A 352 14.66 10.86 -19.39
C GLY A 352 15.14 11.12 -20.83
N TYR A 353 16.43 10.86 -21.13
CA TYR A 353 16.95 10.97 -22.48
C TYR A 353 16.31 9.99 -23.49
N LEU A 354 15.72 8.90 -23.02
CA LEU A 354 15.02 7.93 -23.88
C LEU A 354 13.76 8.52 -24.52
N LYS A 355 13.16 9.55 -23.93
CA LYS A 355 12.03 10.29 -24.53
C LYS A 355 12.45 10.97 -25.83
N LYS A 356 13.67 11.57 -25.85
CA LYS A 356 14.23 12.28 -27.00
C LYS A 356 15.04 11.40 -27.94
N HIS A 357 15.68 10.34 -27.41
CA HIS A 357 16.61 9.47 -28.12
C HIS A 357 16.30 7.97 -27.93
N PRO A 358 15.23 7.45 -28.57
CA PRO A 358 14.78 6.06 -28.38
C PRO A 358 15.84 5.00 -28.70
N TRP A 359 16.77 5.31 -29.59
CA TRP A 359 17.86 4.40 -30.00
C TRP A 359 18.91 4.15 -28.92
N LEU A 360 18.95 4.99 -27.87
CA LEU A 360 19.84 4.82 -26.71
C LEU A 360 19.32 3.78 -25.70
N LEU A 361 18.28 3.04 -26.02
CA LEU A 361 17.75 1.97 -25.18
C LEU A 361 18.83 0.93 -24.77
N PRO A 362 19.76 0.46 -25.65
CA PRO A 362 20.85 -0.39 -25.22
C PRO A 362 21.80 0.25 -24.21
N ALA A 363 22.04 1.54 -24.32
CA ALA A 363 22.85 2.30 -23.36
C ALA A 363 22.16 2.40 -22.00
N ALA A 364 20.84 2.60 -21.97
CA ALA A 364 20.05 2.58 -20.74
C ALA A 364 20.10 1.20 -20.05
N TRP A 365 20.04 0.11 -20.81
CA TRP A 365 20.23 -1.25 -20.25
C TRP A 365 21.62 -1.42 -19.67
N ALA A 366 22.66 -0.96 -20.36
CA ALA A 366 24.04 -1.04 -19.87
C ALA A 366 24.21 -0.18 -18.60
N GLN A 367 23.71 1.05 -18.57
CA GLN A 367 23.74 1.93 -17.38
C GLN A 367 22.96 1.34 -16.21
N ARG A 368 21.79 0.75 -16.47
CA ARG A 368 21.00 0.05 -15.46
C ARG A 368 21.80 -1.10 -14.87
N THR A 369 22.36 -1.98 -15.71
CA THR A 369 23.16 -3.12 -15.27
C THR A 369 24.40 -2.66 -14.50
N TRP A 370 25.09 -1.63 -15.00
CA TRP A 370 26.24 -1.03 -14.30
C TRP A 370 25.86 -0.44 -12.94
N SER A 371 24.72 0.27 -12.86
CA SER A 371 24.26 0.82 -11.59
C SER A 371 23.94 -0.27 -10.56
N TYR A 372 23.48 -1.44 -10.99
CA TYR A 372 23.26 -2.59 -10.10
C TYR A 372 24.55 -3.22 -9.60
N LEU A 373 25.60 -3.22 -10.42
CA LEU A 373 26.90 -3.76 -10.05
C LEU A 373 27.69 -2.81 -9.14
N THR A 374 27.42 -1.49 -9.19
CA THR A 374 28.23 -0.46 -8.52
C THR A 374 27.58 0.20 -7.31
N LYS A 375 26.23 0.24 -7.24
CA LYS A 375 25.52 0.81 -6.08
C LYS A 375 25.42 -0.19 -4.94
N ARG A 376 26.26 0.01 -3.91
CA ARG A 376 26.32 -0.80 -2.68
C ARG A 376 25.32 -0.39 -1.59
N GLU A 377 24.40 0.54 -1.84
CA GLU A 377 23.57 1.14 -0.78
C GLU A 377 22.51 0.18 -0.19
N HIS A 378 22.14 -0.91 -0.90
CA HIS A 378 21.09 -1.85 -0.44
C HIS A 378 21.50 -3.33 -0.58
N GLY A 379 22.79 -3.65 -0.61
CA GLY A 379 23.30 -5.02 -0.79
C GLY A 379 23.37 -5.49 -2.26
N PRO A 380 24.03 -6.62 -2.55
CA PRO A 380 24.16 -7.14 -3.89
C PRO A 380 22.86 -7.79 -4.35
N VAL A 381 22.32 -7.34 -5.50
CA VAL A 381 21.19 -8.02 -6.17
C VAL A 381 21.65 -9.41 -6.60
N SER A 382 20.99 -10.45 -6.11
CA SER A 382 21.17 -11.81 -6.58
C SER A 382 20.15 -12.14 -7.67
N PRO A 383 20.57 -12.27 -8.94
CA PRO A 383 19.63 -12.62 -10.02
C PRO A 383 18.92 -13.97 -9.79
N SER A 384 19.60 -14.92 -9.16
CA SER A 384 19.02 -16.24 -8.82
C SER A 384 17.94 -16.10 -7.74
N GLU A 385 18.13 -15.25 -6.75
CA GLU A 385 17.18 -15.01 -5.68
C GLU A 385 15.97 -14.20 -6.16
N SER A 386 16.18 -13.14 -6.96
CA SER A 386 15.08 -12.41 -7.62
C SER A 386 14.22 -13.32 -8.51
N LEU A 387 14.84 -14.27 -9.24
CA LEU A 387 14.11 -15.25 -10.04
C LEU A 387 13.36 -16.27 -9.18
N LYS A 388 13.93 -16.69 -8.05
CA LYS A 388 13.27 -17.58 -7.10
C LYS A 388 12.03 -16.90 -6.51
N ILE A 389 12.18 -15.70 -5.93
CA ILE A 389 11.09 -14.91 -5.39
C ILE A 389 10.01 -14.66 -6.44
N GLY A 390 10.41 -14.31 -7.67
CA GLY A 390 9.48 -14.11 -8.77
C GLY A 390 8.65 -15.33 -9.13
N ARG A 391 9.25 -16.55 -9.07
CA ARG A 391 8.54 -17.81 -9.29
C ARG A 391 7.56 -18.12 -8.17
N GLU A 392 7.99 -17.99 -6.91
CA GLU A 392 7.14 -18.19 -5.73
C GLU A 392 5.92 -17.28 -5.78
N ARG A 393 6.11 -16.01 -6.14
CA ARG A 393 5.01 -15.04 -6.28
C ARG A 393 4.10 -15.32 -7.48
N ILE A 394 4.63 -15.87 -8.58
CA ILE A 394 3.80 -16.36 -9.69
C ILE A 394 2.93 -17.55 -9.27
N GLU A 395 3.46 -18.49 -8.48
CA GLU A 395 2.66 -19.59 -7.94
C GLU A 395 1.57 -19.05 -6.98
N LEU A 396 1.89 -18.04 -6.18
CA LEU A 396 0.90 -17.33 -5.35
C LEU A 396 -0.24 -16.73 -6.19
N LEU A 397 0.07 -16.09 -7.33
CA LEU A 397 -0.94 -15.54 -8.24
C LEU A 397 -1.84 -16.64 -8.83
N ARG A 398 -1.29 -17.83 -9.11
CA ARG A 398 -2.08 -19.00 -9.56
C ARG A 398 -2.97 -19.56 -8.47
N GLU A 399 -2.46 -19.69 -7.25
CA GLU A 399 -3.22 -20.17 -6.10
C GLU A 399 -4.49 -19.35 -5.88
N TYR A 400 -4.37 -18.04 -6.08
CA TYR A 400 -5.52 -17.12 -5.95
C TYR A 400 -6.28 -16.89 -7.25
N GLY A 401 -5.99 -17.65 -8.33
CA GLY A 401 -6.74 -17.64 -9.59
C GLY A 401 -6.57 -16.37 -10.43
N ILE A 402 -5.57 -15.54 -10.10
CA ILE A 402 -5.29 -14.29 -10.82
C ILE A 402 -4.75 -14.59 -12.23
N ILE A 403 -3.97 -15.64 -12.37
CA ILE A 403 -3.45 -16.17 -13.64
C ILE A 403 -3.67 -17.67 -13.72
N GLU A 404 -3.66 -18.23 -14.96
CA GLU A 404 -3.74 -19.67 -15.25
C GLU A 404 -2.40 -20.39 -15.06
#